data_822630e14e2cc1cd7f69ec2fb468bde7
#
_entry.id   822630e14e2cc1cd7f69ec2fb468bde7
#
_cell.length_a   1.000
_cell.length_b   1.000
_cell.length_c   1.000
_cell.angle_alpha   90.00
_cell.angle_beta   90.00
_cell.angle_gamma   90.00
#
_symmetry.space_group_name_H-M   'P 1'
#
loop_
_entity.id
_entity.type
_entity.pdbx_description
1 polymer ?
#
loop_
_entity_poly.entity_id
_entity_poly.type
_entity_poly.pdbx_seq_one_letter_code
_entity_poly.pdbx_strand_id
1 'polypeptide(L)'
;MKSPITVSICVPVYGAERFIDRCVRSLMEQTYEHIEYIFVNDCTKDRSIEMLLEVVKDYPQRRAAVHVVDHEQNRGLSASRHTGVLHATGDYIFHFDDDDFLAPEAIAHYVACAEETGADMVMADYNFVFGDQVTPHHDVVPADKADYVRRLLTRKSTINVWGRLIRRSFILENELFAPDGLDLSEDFVLIPVMAYKAARVAKVEAPLVNYVKYAGSGSTVVRRRGLETTVRAMEILEDFFTGIPDAADYEEALKEAKLHNKVTLYGLAAQADYPYVRAQYNDIPVWSSSLDLKKKLLLTLAGWHLDGLVFHIIHHYII
;
A
#
# COMPACT_ATOMS: atom_id res chain seq x y z
N MET A 1 12.44 6.67 -33.28
CA MET A 1 12.76 6.70 -31.84
C MET A 1 11.49 6.34 -31.10
N LYS A 2 11.57 5.54 -30.04
CA LYS A 2 10.41 5.20 -29.20
C LYS A 2 10.03 6.48 -28.42
N SER A 3 8.73 6.79 -28.34
CA SER A 3 8.29 7.92 -27.50
C SER A 3 8.72 7.69 -26.04
N PRO A 4 9.08 8.74 -25.29
CA PRO A 4 9.41 8.58 -23.89
C PRO A 4 8.20 8.06 -23.10
N ILE A 5 8.44 7.27 -22.07
CA ILE A 5 7.38 6.77 -21.16
C ILE A 5 6.75 7.95 -20.44
N THR A 6 5.43 8.06 -20.45
CA THR A 6 4.70 9.02 -19.62
C THR A 6 4.25 8.36 -18.32
N VAL A 7 4.50 9.01 -17.18
CA VAL A 7 4.11 8.54 -15.85
C VAL A 7 2.97 9.39 -15.31
N SER A 8 1.86 8.76 -14.93
CA SER A 8 0.79 9.41 -14.20
C SER A 8 0.98 9.20 -12.70
N ILE A 9 1.31 10.24 -11.96
CA ILE A 9 1.37 10.19 -10.51
C ILE A 9 -0.04 10.45 -9.95
N CYS A 10 -0.62 9.45 -9.30
CA CYS A 10 -1.97 9.51 -8.74
C CYS A 10 -1.89 9.68 -7.22
N VAL A 11 -2.42 10.79 -6.73
CA VAL A 11 -2.36 11.18 -5.31
C VAL A 11 -3.78 11.39 -4.78
N PRO A 12 -4.31 10.47 -3.94
CA PRO A 12 -5.50 10.72 -3.14
C PRO A 12 -5.24 11.85 -2.14
N VAL A 13 -6.18 12.79 -1.97
CA VAL A 13 -6.02 13.93 -1.05
C VAL A 13 -7.21 14.00 -0.10
N TYR A 14 -6.92 13.80 1.21
CA TYR A 14 -7.92 13.95 2.25
C TYR A 14 -7.30 14.24 3.61
N GLY A 15 -7.50 15.45 4.16
CA GLY A 15 -7.00 15.81 5.50
C GLY A 15 -5.49 16.04 5.56
N ALA A 16 -4.86 16.42 4.44
CA ALA A 16 -3.40 16.50 4.27
C ALA A 16 -2.80 17.90 4.49
N GLU A 17 -3.54 18.87 5.02
CA GLU A 17 -3.09 20.27 5.19
C GLU A 17 -1.69 20.40 5.80
N ARG A 18 -1.31 19.48 6.69
CA ARG A 18 0.01 19.50 7.35
C ARG A 18 1.16 19.02 6.47
N PHE A 19 0.89 18.27 5.40
CA PHE A 19 1.89 17.51 4.64
C PHE A 19 1.94 17.88 3.16
N ILE A 20 0.81 18.32 2.62
CA ILE A 20 0.59 18.49 1.17
C ILE A 20 1.62 19.43 0.52
N ASP A 21 2.11 20.48 1.20
CA ASP A 21 3.12 21.38 0.65
C ASP A 21 4.40 20.62 0.31
N ARG A 22 4.93 19.84 1.25
CA ARG A 22 6.16 19.04 1.04
C ARG A 22 5.94 17.96 -0.01
N CYS A 23 4.80 17.25 0.04
CA CYS A 23 4.44 16.24 -0.94
C CYS A 23 4.47 16.84 -2.35
N VAL A 24 3.69 17.90 -2.60
CA VAL A 24 3.58 18.50 -3.92
C VAL A 24 4.91 19.06 -4.41
N ARG A 25 5.69 19.75 -3.56
CA ARG A 25 7.05 20.22 -3.96
C ARG A 25 7.92 19.05 -4.42
N SER A 26 7.97 17.95 -3.69
CA SER A 26 8.78 16.80 -4.08
C SER A 26 8.35 16.18 -5.42
N LEU A 27 7.06 16.26 -5.76
CA LEU A 27 6.53 15.82 -7.04
C LEU A 27 6.89 16.79 -8.18
N MET A 28 6.76 18.10 -7.95
CA MET A 28 7.08 19.12 -8.95
C MET A 28 8.59 19.21 -9.26
N GLU A 29 9.44 18.83 -8.29
CA GLU A 29 10.90 18.86 -8.38
C GLU A 29 11.51 17.58 -8.98
N GLN A 30 10.70 16.64 -9.45
CA GLN A 30 11.21 15.44 -10.13
C GLN A 30 12.01 15.80 -11.37
N THR A 31 13.19 15.17 -11.54
CA THR A 31 14.09 15.40 -12.69
C THR A 31 13.54 14.82 -14.00
N TYR A 32 12.64 13.84 -13.93
CA TYR A 32 11.96 13.29 -15.09
C TYR A 32 10.90 14.26 -15.62
N GLU A 33 10.87 14.49 -16.93
CA GLU A 33 10.01 15.54 -17.52
C GLU A 33 8.60 15.06 -17.89
N HIS A 34 8.46 13.80 -18.36
CA HIS A 34 7.21 13.27 -18.89
C HIS A 34 6.30 12.72 -17.78
N ILE A 35 5.78 13.63 -16.95
CA ILE A 35 4.90 13.31 -15.82
C ILE A 35 3.59 14.10 -15.96
N GLU A 36 2.47 13.44 -15.73
CA GLU A 36 1.20 14.07 -15.37
C GLU A 36 0.87 13.77 -13.90
N TYR A 37 0.15 14.67 -13.27
CA TYR A 37 -0.19 14.61 -11.84
C TYR A 37 -1.70 14.62 -11.69
N ILE A 38 -2.25 13.55 -11.11
CA ILE A 38 -3.68 13.39 -10.89
C ILE A 38 -3.93 13.43 -9.38
N PHE A 39 -4.33 14.58 -8.86
CA PHE A 39 -4.74 14.75 -7.48
C PHE A 39 -6.23 14.48 -7.35
N VAL A 40 -6.62 13.47 -6.57
CA VAL A 40 -8.03 13.15 -6.36
C VAL A 40 -8.47 13.70 -5.01
N ASN A 41 -9.22 14.79 -5.03
CA ASN A 41 -9.82 15.38 -3.84
C ASN A 41 -11.00 14.54 -3.37
N ASP A 42 -10.82 13.77 -2.31
CA ASP A 42 -11.86 12.94 -1.73
C ASP A 42 -12.79 13.73 -0.79
N CYS A 43 -13.24 14.89 -1.27
CA CYS A 43 -14.12 15.81 -0.54
C CYS A 43 -13.48 16.29 0.79
N THR A 44 -12.17 16.63 0.77
CA THR A 44 -11.46 17.14 1.95
C THR A 44 -12.12 18.39 2.51
N LYS A 45 -12.05 18.58 3.83
CA LYS A 45 -12.69 19.73 4.52
C LYS A 45 -11.68 20.80 4.96
N ASP A 46 -10.40 20.49 4.84
CA ASP A 46 -9.30 21.37 5.18
C ASP A 46 -8.77 22.14 3.95
N ARG A 47 -7.64 22.80 4.10
CA ARG A 47 -7.04 23.63 3.06
C ARG A 47 -6.09 22.87 2.12
N SER A 48 -6.08 21.55 2.13
CA SER A 48 -5.14 20.73 1.35
C SER A 48 -5.12 21.12 -0.13
N ILE A 49 -6.29 21.25 -0.76
CA ILE A 49 -6.38 21.60 -2.20
C ILE A 49 -5.95 23.04 -2.47
N GLU A 50 -6.32 23.98 -1.60
CA GLU A 50 -5.88 25.37 -1.71
C GLU A 50 -4.36 25.47 -1.67
N MET A 51 -3.72 24.82 -0.68
CA MET A 51 -2.26 24.79 -0.51
C MET A 51 -1.55 24.10 -1.68
N LEU A 52 -2.08 22.96 -2.15
CA LEU A 52 -1.59 22.28 -3.36
C LEU A 52 -1.52 23.25 -4.54
N LEU A 53 -2.63 23.95 -4.84
CA LEU A 53 -2.71 24.88 -5.96
C LEU A 53 -1.79 26.10 -5.79
N GLU A 54 -1.56 26.57 -4.56
CA GLU A 54 -0.56 27.61 -4.27
C GLU A 54 0.86 27.13 -4.60
N VAL A 55 1.26 25.93 -4.16
CA VAL A 55 2.58 25.35 -4.47
C VAL A 55 2.77 25.21 -5.98
N VAL A 56 1.78 24.73 -6.71
CA VAL A 56 1.86 24.57 -8.18
C VAL A 56 2.16 25.86 -8.91
N LYS A 57 1.82 27.04 -8.36
CA LYS A 57 2.16 28.35 -8.95
C LYS A 57 3.67 28.61 -9.01
N ASP A 58 4.44 28.02 -8.10
CA ASP A 58 5.90 28.13 -8.06
C ASP A 58 6.56 27.33 -9.20
N TYR A 59 5.81 26.42 -9.86
CA TYR A 59 6.31 25.51 -10.89
C TYR A 59 5.55 25.67 -12.23
N PRO A 60 5.63 26.85 -12.91
CA PRO A 60 4.85 27.14 -14.12
C PRO A 60 5.06 26.13 -15.25
N GLN A 61 6.25 25.49 -15.33
CA GLN A 61 6.59 24.45 -16.32
C GLN A 61 5.82 23.14 -16.12
N ARG A 62 5.35 22.85 -14.89
CA ARG A 62 4.58 21.64 -14.53
C ARG A 62 3.07 21.88 -14.51
N ARG A 63 2.64 23.14 -14.44
CA ARG A 63 1.24 23.51 -14.18
C ARG A 63 0.24 22.88 -15.17
N ALA A 64 0.59 22.80 -16.45
CA ALA A 64 -0.29 22.23 -17.48
C ALA A 64 -0.51 20.71 -17.32
N ALA A 65 0.38 20.03 -16.60
CA ALA A 65 0.30 18.61 -16.34
C ALA A 65 -0.39 18.25 -15.00
N VAL A 66 -0.87 19.26 -14.25
CA VAL A 66 -1.55 19.07 -12.96
C VAL A 66 -3.06 19.07 -13.16
N HIS A 67 -3.71 18.00 -12.72
CA HIS A 67 -5.15 17.80 -12.78
C HIS A 67 -5.67 17.52 -11.36
N VAL A 68 -6.72 18.25 -10.96
CA VAL A 68 -7.46 17.98 -9.71
C VAL A 68 -8.82 17.41 -10.10
N VAL A 69 -9.15 16.25 -9.53
CA VAL A 69 -10.42 15.55 -9.73
C VAL A 69 -11.18 15.56 -8.42
N ASP A 70 -12.34 16.15 -8.39
CA ASP A 70 -13.15 16.27 -7.17
C ASP A 70 -14.17 15.15 -7.06
N HIS A 71 -14.27 14.51 -5.88
CA HIS A 71 -15.39 13.69 -5.50
C HIS A 71 -16.48 14.55 -4.83
N GLU A 72 -17.74 14.30 -5.16
CA GLU A 72 -18.89 15.00 -4.55
C GLU A 72 -19.03 14.68 -3.05
N GLN A 73 -18.54 13.51 -2.62
CA GLN A 73 -18.51 13.08 -1.24
C GLN A 73 -17.25 12.23 -0.97
N ASN A 74 -16.87 12.06 0.29
CA ASN A 74 -15.78 11.16 0.64
C ASN A 74 -16.14 9.72 0.27
N ARG A 75 -15.30 9.08 -0.57
CA ARG A 75 -15.47 7.71 -1.08
C ARG A 75 -14.41 6.75 -0.57
N GLY A 76 -13.41 7.29 0.14
CA GLY A 76 -12.30 6.53 0.70
C GLY A 76 -11.12 6.32 -0.26
N LEU A 77 -10.03 5.80 0.31
CA LEU A 77 -8.73 5.68 -0.36
C LEU A 77 -8.78 4.81 -1.62
N SER A 78 -9.42 3.63 -1.54
CA SER A 78 -9.56 2.71 -2.67
C SER A 78 -10.25 3.34 -3.86
N ALA A 79 -11.38 4.05 -3.62
CA ALA A 79 -12.13 4.73 -4.66
C ALA A 79 -11.34 5.90 -5.25
N SER A 80 -10.57 6.62 -4.45
CA SER A 80 -9.71 7.71 -4.91
C SER A 80 -8.57 7.21 -5.78
N ARG A 81 -7.90 6.13 -5.41
CA ARG A 81 -6.89 5.47 -6.26
C ARG A 81 -7.48 4.98 -7.58
N HIS A 82 -8.67 4.36 -7.56
CA HIS A 82 -9.39 3.94 -8.76
C HIS A 82 -9.70 5.13 -9.67
N THR A 83 -10.26 6.23 -9.12
CA THR A 83 -10.53 7.46 -9.86
C THR A 83 -9.26 8.02 -10.49
N GLY A 84 -8.13 8.02 -9.78
CA GLY A 84 -6.83 8.45 -10.29
C GLY A 84 -6.41 7.65 -11.53
N VAL A 85 -6.50 6.32 -11.49
CA VAL A 85 -6.16 5.45 -12.64
C VAL A 85 -7.06 5.71 -13.85
N LEU A 86 -8.36 5.93 -13.65
CA LEU A 86 -9.30 6.19 -14.75
C LEU A 86 -9.06 7.54 -15.45
N HIS A 87 -8.58 8.55 -14.71
CA HIS A 87 -8.25 9.87 -15.28
C HIS A 87 -6.83 9.94 -15.85
N ALA A 88 -5.97 8.99 -15.49
CA ALA A 88 -4.61 8.91 -15.98
C ALA A 88 -4.54 8.56 -17.47
N THR A 89 -3.59 9.19 -18.20
CA THR A 89 -3.34 8.95 -19.62
C THR A 89 -1.97 8.37 -19.91
N GLY A 90 -1.07 8.36 -18.90
CA GLY A 90 0.30 7.87 -19.03
C GLY A 90 0.40 6.36 -19.25
N ASP A 91 1.59 5.93 -19.66
CA ASP A 91 1.94 4.52 -19.90
C ASP A 91 2.00 3.72 -18.58
N TYR A 92 2.42 4.41 -17.52
CA TYR A 92 2.55 3.85 -16.16
C TYR A 92 1.84 4.73 -15.14
N ILE A 93 1.30 4.07 -14.11
CA ILE A 93 0.73 4.69 -12.92
C ILE A 93 1.75 4.62 -11.78
N PHE A 94 1.91 5.72 -11.07
CA PHE A 94 2.66 5.78 -9.82
C PHE A 94 1.71 6.25 -8.71
N HIS A 95 1.27 5.31 -7.85
CA HIS A 95 0.47 5.68 -6.69
C HIS A 95 1.34 6.32 -5.62
N PHE A 96 0.88 7.42 -5.07
CA PHE A 96 1.61 8.16 -4.06
C PHE A 96 0.66 8.73 -3.00
N ASP A 97 1.08 8.73 -1.74
CA ASP A 97 0.25 9.23 -0.64
C ASP A 97 0.60 10.70 -0.32
N ASP A 98 -0.39 11.48 0.13
CA ASP A 98 -0.32 12.93 0.28
C ASP A 98 0.47 13.42 1.50
N ASP A 99 0.93 12.51 2.36
CA ASP A 99 1.77 12.79 3.54
C ASP A 99 3.25 12.41 3.37
N ASP A 100 3.62 11.79 2.25
CA ASP A 100 4.97 11.34 1.91
C ASP A 100 5.73 12.32 1.01
N PHE A 101 7.00 12.05 0.70
CA PHE A 101 7.78 12.81 -0.28
C PHE A 101 8.81 11.94 -1.03
N LEU A 102 9.08 12.29 -2.31
CA LEU A 102 10.01 11.57 -3.19
C LEU A 102 11.43 12.14 -3.15
N ALA A 103 12.42 11.28 -3.43
CA ALA A 103 13.72 11.74 -3.86
C ALA A 103 13.64 12.41 -5.25
N PRO A 104 14.45 13.44 -5.56
CA PRO A 104 14.32 14.20 -6.81
C PRO A 104 14.46 13.35 -8.09
N GLU A 105 15.24 12.29 -8.07
CA GLU A 105 15.50 11.41 -9.21
C GLU A 105 14.60 10.15 -9.22
N ALA A 106 13.63 10.07 -8.31
CA ALA A 106 12.86 8.85 -8.10
C ALA A 106 12.20 8.35 -9.38
N ILE A 107 11.40 9.17 -10.04
CA ILE A 107 10.67 8.77 -11.25
C ILE A 107 11.63 8.41 -12.39
N ALA A 108 12.77 9.12 -12.52
CA ALA A 108 13.79 8.77 -13.53
C ALA A 108 14.34 7.37 -13.33
N HIS A 109 14.64 6.97 -12.09
CA HIS A 109 15.12 5.63 -11.75
C HIS A 109 14.06 4.55 -12.01
N TYR A 110 12.80 4.78 -11.63
CA TYR A 110 11.70 3.86 -11.92
C TYR A 110 11.51 3.66 -13.42
N VAL A 111 11.50 4.74 -14.20
CA VAL A 111 11.35 4.68 -15.66
C VAL A 111 12.51 3.95 -16.31
N ALA A 112 13.75 4.26 -15.93
CA ALA A 112 14.93 3.55 -16.45
C ALA A 112 14.83 2.03 -16.22
N CYS A 113 14.43 1.61 -15.02
CA CYS A 113 14.21 0.21 -14.71
C CYS A 113 13.09 -0.40 -15.53
N ALA A 114 11.98 0.32 -15.73
CA ALA A 114 10.87 -0.14 -16.56
C ALA A 114 11.26 -0.27 -18.05
N GLU A 115 12.04 0.64 -18.57
CA GLU A 115 12.57 0.59 -19.95
C GLU A 115 13.51 -0.59 -20.17
N GLU A 116 14.44 -0.82 -19.24
CA GLU A 116 15.41 -1.90 -19.31
C GLU A 116 14.75 -3.28 -19.19
N THR A 117 13.79 -3.42 -18.27
CA THR A 117 13.23 -4.73 -17.92
C THR A 117 11.94 -5.06 -18.66
N GLY A 118 11.20 -4.06 -19.13
CA GLY A 118 9.85 -4.21 -19.63
C GLY A 118 8.84 -4.64 -18.57
N ALA A 119 9.13 -4.40 -17.28
CA ALA A 119 8.32 -4.87 -16.15
C ALA A 119 6.91 -4.27 -16.16
N ASP A 120 5.93 -5.05 -15.69
CA ASP A 120 4.57 -4.59 -15.44
C ASP A 120 4.48 -3.84 -14.13
N MET A 121 5.35 -4.18 -13.17
CA MET A 121 5.46 -3.51 -11.88
C MET A 121 6.93 -3.32 -11.50
N VAL A 122 7.29 -2.09 -11.16
CA VAL A 122 8.62 -1.74 -10.62
C VAL A 122 8.42 -1.18 -9.22
N MET A 123 9.19 -1.67 -8.27
CA MET A 123 9.27 -1.15 -6.91
C MET A 123 10.67 -0.65 -6.58
N ALA A 124 10.83 0.05 -5.47
CA ALA A 124 12.11 0.48 -4.94
C ALA A 124 12.16 0.27 -3.43
N ASP A 125 13.37 0.39 -2.87
CA ASP A 125 13.53 0.58 -1.44
C ASP A 125 12.94 1.94 -1.02
N TYR A 126 12.70 2.12 0.27
CA TYR A 126 12.17 3.36 0.79
C TYR A 126 12.77 3.69 2.17
N ASN A 127 12.62 4.92 2.60
CA ASN A 127 12.99 5.35 3.93
C ASN A 127 11.79 5.45 4.85
N PHE A 128 11.90 4.97 6.07
CA PHE A 128 11.04 5.43 7.16
C PHE A 128 11.56 6.76 7.69
N VAL A 129 10.69 7.76 7.76
CA VAL A 129 11.02 9.08 8.29
C VAL A 129 10.17 9.36 9.53
N PHE A 130 10.82 9.54 10.68
CA PHE A 130 10.16 9.90 11.94
C PHE A 130 10.89 11.08 12.58
N GLY A 131 10.30 12.28 12.51
CA GLY A 131 10.99 13.52 12.84
C GLY A 131 12.26 13.67 11.98
N ASP A 132 13.41 13.80 12.64
CA ASP A 132 14.73 13.91 11.97
C ASP A 132 15.40 12.55 11.71
N GLN A 133 14.79 11.47 12.15
CA GLN A 133 15.33 10.12 11.94
C GLN A 133 14.88 9.56 10.59
N VAL A 134 15.87 9.11 9.80
CA VAL A 134 15.65 8.44 8.51
C VAL A 134 16.26 7.04 8.61
N THR A 135 15.44 6.02 8.40
CA THR A 135 15.85 4.62 8.45
C THR A 135 15.52 3.95 7.12
N PRO A 136 16.52 3.51 6.35
CA PRO A 136 16.27 2.83 5.09
C PRO A 136 15.63 1.47 5.32
N HIS A 137 14.67 1.12 4.46
CA HIS A 137 14.06 -0.19 4.37
C HIS A 137 14.39 -0.80 3.01
N HIS A 138 14.99 -1.99 3.06
CA HIS A 138 15.36 -2.76 1.87
C HIS A 138 14.37 -3.92 1.72
N ASP A 139 13.63 -3.92 0.61
CA ASP A 139 12.73 -5.02 0.30
C ASP A 139 13.42 -6.07 -0.59
N VAL A 140 12.85 -7.24 -0.68
CA VAL A 140 13.38 -8.35 -1.49
C VAL A 140 12.36 -8.75 -2.55
N VAL A 141 12.76 -8.64 -3.82
CA VAL A 141 12.01 -9.16 -4.96
C VAL A 141 12.83 -10.33 -5.53
N PRO A 142 12.48 -11.58 -5.19
CA PRO A 142 13.18 -12.74 -5.74
C PRO A 142 12.90 -12.90 -7.22
N ALA A 143 13.83 -13.56 -7.95
CA ALA A 143 13.67 -13.86 -9.37
C ALA A 143 12.51 -14.84 -9.64
N ASP A 144 12.22 -15.74 -8.70
CA ASP A 144 11.06 -16.61 -8.76
C ASP A 144 9.79 -15.85 -8.34
N LYS A 145 8.86 -15.72 -9.28
CA LYS A 145 7.59 -15.03 -9.08
C LYS A 145 6.74 -15.69 -7.99
N ALA A 146 6.67 -17.01 -7.95
CA ALA A 146 5.89 -17.72 -6.93
C ALA A 146 6.46 -17.49 -5.52
N ASP A 147 7.80 -17.41 -5.37
CA ASP A 147 8.42 -17.04 -4.11
C ASP A 147 8.09 -15.60 -3.72
N TYR A 148 8.11 -14.66 -4.68
CA TYR A 148 7.72 -13.27 -4.41
C TYR A 148 6.28 -13.17 -3.91
N VAL A 149 5.33 -13.87 -4.56
CA VAL A 149 3.93 -13.90 -4.13
C VAL A 149 3.79 -14.48 -2.72
N ARG A 150 4.46 -15.62 -2.42
CA ARG A 150 4.45 -16.19 -1.07
C ARG A 150 5.02 -15.23 -0.02
N ARG A 151 6.07 -14.48 -0.35
CA ARG A 151 6.65 -13.45 0.54
C ARG A 151 5.67 -12.31 0.81
N LEU A 152 4.92 -11.86 -0.20
CA LEU A 152 3.88 -10.84 -0.04
C LEU A 152 2.75 -11.35 0.86
N LEU A 153 2.25 -12.56 0.64
CA LEU A 153 1.22 -13.18 1.48
C LEU A 153 1.67 -13.30 2.93
N THR A 154 2.92 -13.69 3.16
CA THR A 154 3.48 -13.89 4.51
C THR A 154 4.12 -12.64 5.12
N ARG A 155 3.91 -11.44 4.52
CA ARG A 155 4.44 -10.16 4.99
C ARG A 155 5.97 -10.11 5.11
N LYS A 156 6.69 -10.96 4.36
CA LYS A 156 8.16 -10.97 4.24
C LYS A 156 8.67 -9.99 3.16
N SER A 157 7.77 -9.49 2.33
CA SER A 157 7.98 -8.38 1.41
C SER A 157 6.87 -7.35 1.61
N THR A 158 7.16 -6.11 1.28
CA THR A 158 6.24 -4.97 1.49
C THR A 158 5.05 -5.04 0.54
N ILE A 159 3.87 -4.77 1.08
CA ILE A 159 2.58 -4.88 0.35
C ILE A 159 1.96 -3.53 -0.01
N ASN A 160 2.63 -2.41 0.24
CA ASN A 160 2.11 -1.08 -0.09
C ASN A 160 1.86 -0.92 -1.60
N VAL A 161 0.77 -0.23 -1.96
CA VAL A 161 0.48 0.21 -3.33
C VAL A 161 1.30 1.44 -3.70
N TRP A 162 1.49 2.37 -2.74
CA TRP A 162 2.32 3.55 -2.95
C TRP A 162 3.78 3.20 -3.24
N GLY A 163 4.46 4.06 -3.96
CA GLY A 163 5.86 3.87 -4.32
C GLY A 163 6.10 2.71 -5.30
N ARG A 164 5.09 2.36 -6.11
CA ARG A 164 5.21 1.39 -7.21
C ARG A 164 4.86 2.04 -8.53
N LEU A 165 5.70 1.80 -9.54
CA LEU A 165 5.40 2.15 -10.92
C LEU A 165 4.76 0.93 -11.59
N ILE A 166 3.49 1.04 -11.99
CA ILE A 166 2.69 -0.07 -12.51
C ILE A 166 2.20 0.28 -13.90
N ARG A 167 2.41 -0.62 -14.88
CA ARG A 167 1.95 -0.39 -16.25
C ARG A 167 0.43 -0.19 -16.28
N ARG A 168 -0.02 0.93 -16.85
CA ARG A 168 -1.45 1.27 -16.86
C ARG A 168 -2.29 0.24 -17.60
N SER A 169 -1.84 -0.23 -18.79
CA SER A 169 -2.57 -1.25 -19.54
C SER A 169 -2.70 -2.56 -18.75
N PHE A 170 -1.68 -2.95 -17.98
CA PHE A 170 -1.73 -4.13 -17.12
C PHE A 170 -2.82 -4.01 -16.03
N ILE A 171 -2.98 -2.81 -15.42
CA ILE A 171 -4.04 -2.56 -14.45
C ILE A 171 -5.41 -2.70 -15.10
N LEU A 172 -5.61 -2.03 -16.25
CA LEU A 172 -6.91 -1.96 -16.93
C LEU A 172 -7.33 -3.31 -17.54
N GLU A 173 -6.43 -4.01 -18.21
CA GLU A 173 -6.69 -5.31 -18.85
C GLU A 173 -6.99 -6.43 -17.84
N ASN A 174 -6.47 -6.31 -16.64
CA ASN A 174 -6.67 -7.29 -15.57
C ASN A 174 -7.65 -6.83 -14.47
N GLU A 175 -8.28 -5.66 -14.63
CA GLU A 175 -9.23 -5.07 -13.68
C GLU A 175 -8.68 -5.01 -12.25
N LEU A 176 -7.39 -4.58 -12.10
CA LEU A 176 -6.66 -4.59 -10.84
C LEU A 176 -6.99 -3.35 -9.99
N PHE A 177 -8.18 -3.36 -9.43
CA PHE A 177 -8.68 -2.34 -8.52
C PHE A 177 -9.06 -2.96 -7.19
N ALA A 178 -8.80 -2.25 -6.08
CA ALA A 178 -9.32 -2.68 -4.80
C ALA A 178 -10.85 -2.55 -4.80
N PRO A 179 -11.57 -3.54 -4.24
CA PRO A 179 -13.02 -3.44 -4.11
C PRO A 179 -13.42 -2.20 -3.29
N ASP A 180 -14.52 -1.56 -3.71
CA ASP A 180 -15.10 -0.43 -2.97
C ASP A 180 -15.47 -0.86 -1.54
N GLY A 181 -15.25 0.05 -0.58
CA GLY A 181 -15.59 -0.15 0.81
C GLY A 181 -14.56 -0.96 1.62
N LEU A 182 -13.41 -1.28 1.06
CA LEU A 182 -12.25 -1.69 1.84
C LEU A 182 -11.55 -0.45 2.39
N ASP A 183 -11.90 -0.07 3.61
CA ASP A 183 -11.29 1.09 4.29
C ASP A 183 -9.87 0.78 4.79
N LEU A 184 -9.54 -0.51 4.94
CA LEU A 184 -8.24 -1.03 5.38
C LEU A 184 -7.88 -2.29 4.60
N SER A 185 -6.58 -2.52 4.43
CA SER A 185 -6.01 -3.72 3.79
C SER A 185 -6.27 -3.84 2.28
N GLU A 186 -6.60 -2.76 1.59
CA GLU A 186 -6.73 -2.72 0.13
C GLU A 186 -5.41 -3.09 -0.55
N ASP A 187 -4.28 -2.63 -0.02
CA ASP A 187 -2.94 -2.97 -0.48
C ASP A 187 -2.68 -4.47 -0.41
N PHE A 188 -3.14 -5.11 0.67
CA PHE A 188 -2.97 -6.54 0.88
C PHE A 188 -3.81 -7.37 -0.10
N VAL A 189 -4.94 -6.87 -0.56
CA VAL A 189 -5.71 -7.52 -1.63
C VAL A 189 -5.01 -7.35 -2.97
N LEU A 190 -4.56 -6.14 -3.29
CA LEU A 190 -4.07 -5.81 -4.63
C LEU A 190 -2.68 -6.37 -4.94
N ILE A 191 -1.70 -6.13 -4.06
CA ILE A 191 -0.29 -6.36 -4.42
C ILE A 191 0.04 -7.83 -4.64
N PRO A 192 -0.40 -8.81 -3.83
CA PRO A 192 -0.18 -10.22 -4.13
C PRO A 192 -0.83 -10.66 -5.45
N VAL A 193 -2.04 -10.17 -5.75
CA VAL A 193 -2.75 -10.47 -7.01
C VAL A 193 -2.04 -9.86 -8.21
N MET A 194 -1.60 -8.60 -8.10
CA MET A 194 -0.81 -7.95 -9.13
C MET A 194 0.51 -8.70 -9.39
N ALA A 195 1.24 -9.08 -8.35
CA ALA A 195 2.47 -9.84 -8.47
C ALA A 195 2.27 -11.21 -9.13
N TYR A 196 1.17 -11.90 -8.81
CA TYR A 196 0.80 -13.16 -9.45
C TYR A 196 0.51 -12.99 -10.94
N LYS A 197 -0.28 -11.98 -11.31
CA LYS A 197 -0.68 -11.72 -12.70
C LYS A 197 0.42 -11.09 -13.55
N ALA A 198 1.37 -10.36 -12.94
CA ALA A 198 2.46 -9.70 -13.67
C ALA A 198 3.32 -10.70 -14.43
N ALA A 199 3.65 -10.39 -15.69
CA ALA A 199 4.65 -11.13 -16.45
C ALA A 199 6.05 -10.89 -15.86
N ARG A 200 6.32 -9.67 -15.38
CA ARG A 200 7.59 -9.30 -14.75
C ARG A 200 7.41 -8.25 -13.67
N VAL A 201 8.06 -8.49 -12.54
CA VAL A 201 8.27 -7.52 -11.46
C VAL A 201 9.76 -7.18 -11.41
N ALA A 202 10.10 -5.91 -11.27
CA ALA A 202 11.49 -5.44 -11.15
C ALA A 202 11.67 -4.54 -9.93
N LYS A 203 12.91 -4.32 -9.52
CA LYS A 203 13.26 -3.49 -8.36
C LYS A 203 14.41 -2.54 -8.68
N VAL A 204 14.30 -1.32 -8.18
CA VAL A 204 15.39 -0.36 -8.08
C VAL A 204 16.02 -0.48 -6.69
N GLU A 205 17.33 -0.72 -6.62
CA GLU A 205 18.07 -0.89 -5.37
C GLU A 205 18.47 0.49 -4.78
N ALA A 206 17.50 1.34 -4.54
CA ALA A 206 17.67 2.66 -3.96
C ALA A 206 16.43 3.09 -3.17
N PRO A 207 16.58 3.80 -2.01
CA PRO A 207 15.46 4.31 -1.23
C PRO A 207 14.92 5.60 -1.87
N LEU A 208 13.94 5.47 -2.75
CA LEU A 208 13.42 6.55 -3.58
C LEU A 208 12.19 7.25 -2.98
N VAL A 209 11.49 6.60 -2.05
CA VAL A 209 10.31 7.13 -1.36
C VAL A 209 10.66 7.37 0.10
N ASN A 210 10.22 8.50 0.65
CA ASN A 210 10.34 8.81 2.06
C ASN A 210 8.95 8.70 2.71
N TYR A 211 8.69 7.54 3.34
CA TYR A 211 7.46 7.24 4.05
C TYR A 211 7.50 7.88 5.45
N VAL A 212 6.58 8.81 5.68
CA VAL A 212 6.58 9.63 6.89
C VAL A 212 5.68 9.05 7.97
N LYS A 213 6.26 8.75 9.13
CA LYS A 213 5.52 8.37 10.32
C LYS A 213 5.39 9.54 11.27
N TYR A 214 4.19 9.77 11.80
CA TYR A 214 3.92 10.77 12.82
C TYR A 214 2.98 10.20 13.90
N ALA A 215 2.97 10.83 15.06
CA ALA A 215 2.05 10.42 16.12
C ALA A 215 0.59 10.61 15.63
N GLY A 216 -0.13 9.51 15.47
CA GLY A 216 -1.48 9.48 14.92
C GLY A 216 -1.56 9.14 13.42
N SER A 217 -0.41 8.85 12.75
CA SER A 217 -0.43 8.26 11.41
C SER A 217 -0.86 6.79 11.48
N GLY A 218 -1.66 6.40 10.51
CA GLY A 218 -2.06 5.01 10.33
C GLY A 218 -3.01 4.50 11.40
N SER A 219 -3.14 3.24 11.48
CA SER A 219 -3.97 2.37 12.27
C SER A 219 -3.98 2.62 13.78
N THR A 220 -4.60 3.71 14.21
CA THR A 220 -5.13 3.80 15.58
C THR A 220 -6.27 2.79 15.73
N VAL A 221 -6.64 2.41 16.98
CA VAL A 221 -7.75 1.51 17.26
C VAL A 221 -8.94 1.81 16.34
N VAL A 222 -9.27 0.86 15.46
CA VAL A 222 -10.33 1.03 14.47
C VAL A 222 -11.68 0.59 15.02
N ARG A 223 -12.76 1.15 14.47
CA ARG A 223 -14.11 0.69 14.78
C ARG A 223 -14.33 -0.72 14.24
N ARG A 224 -15.31 -1.42 14.78
CA ARG A 224 -15.68 -2.79 14.37
C ARG A 224 -15.76 -2.98 12.86
N ARG A 225 -16.31 -2.03 12.12
CA ARG A 225 -16.37 -2.07 10.65
C ARG A 225 -14.97 -2.22 10.02
N GLY A 226 -13.95 -1.53 10.53
CA GLY A 226 -12.57 -1.66 10.01
C GLY A 226 -11.97 -3.05 10.26
N LEU A 227 -12.34 -3.72 11.37
CA LEU A 227 -11.95 -5.12 11.59
C LEU A 227 -12.63 -6.06 10.59
N GLU A 228 -13.90 -5.82 10.30
CA GLU A 228 -14.68 -6.60 9.33
C GLU A 228 -14.13 -6.44 7.90
N THR A 229 -13.72 -5.21 7.50
CA THR A 229 -13.08 -4.99 6.20
C THR A 229 -11.73 -5.70 6.11
N THR A 230 -10.95 -5.75 7.18
CA THR A 230 -9.68 -6.49 7.24
C THR A 230 -9.88 -8.02 7.12
N VAL A 231 -10.95 -8.57 7.70
CA VAL A 231 -11.33 -9.98 7.51
C VAL A 231 -11.78 -10.20 6.06
N ARG A 232 -12.61 -9.31 5.53
CA ARG A 232 -13.11 -9.40 4.15
C ARG A 232 -11.97 -9.33 3.12
N ALA A 233 -10.95 -8.51 3.37
CA ALA A 233 -9.77 -8.46 2.51
C ALA A 233 -9.06 -9.82 2.44
N MET A 234 -8.95 -10.54 3.57
CA MET A 234 -8.36 -11.88 3.59
C MET A 234 -9.23 -12.92 2.87
N GLU A 235 -10.56 -12.83 2.96
CA GLU A 235 -11.48 -13.70 2.23
C GLU A 235 -11.34 -13.51 0.71
N ILE A 236 -11.30 -12.26 0.23
CA ILE A 236 -11.11 -11.95 -1.20
C ILE A 236 -9.79 -12.52 -1.71
N LEU A 237 -8.74 -12.38 -0.92
CA LEU A 237 -7.42 -12.90 -1.27
C LEU A 237 -7.41 -14.44 -1.32
N GLU A 238 -8.06 -15.08 -0.36
CA GLU A 238 -8.22 -16.54 -0.34
C GLU A 238 -9.02 -17.03 -1.54
N ASP A 239 -10.18 -16.42 -1.83
CA ASP A 239 -11.01 -16.76 -2.98
C ASP A 239 -10.21 -16.71 -4.29
N PHE A 240 -9.38 -15.66 -4.44
CA PHE A 240 -8.51 -15.55 -5.60
C PHE A 240 -7.49 -16.69 -5.68
N PHE A 241 -6.70 -16.90 -4.62
CA PHE A 241 -5.59 -17.88 -4.64
C PHE A 241 -6.05 -19.34 -4.58
N THR A 242 -7.26 -19.63 -4.15
CA THR A 242 -7.86 -20.95 -4.24
C THR A 242 -8.47 -21.25 -5.60
N GLY A 243 -8.81 -20.22 -6.37
CA GLY A 243 -9.40 -20.32 -7.71
C GLY A 243 -8.38 -20.42 -8.86
N ILE A 244 -7.07 -20.30 -8.61
CA ILE A 244 -6.03 -20.34 -9.66
C ILE A 244 -5.54 -21.76 -9.93
N PRO A 245 -4.97 -22.05 -11.13
CA PRO A 245 -4.53 -23.41 -11.49
C PRO A 245 -3.44 -24.00 -10.57
N ASP A 246 -2.56 -23.16 -10.05
CA ASP A 246 -1.43 -23.50 -9.17
C ASP A 246 -1.70 -23.17 -7.69
N ALA A 247 -2.96 -23.22 -7.27
CA ALA A 247 -3.41 -22.92 -5.90
C ALA A 247 -2.63 -23.64 -4.80
N ALA A 248 -2.22 -24.89 -5.05
CA ALA A 248 -1.47 -25.71 -4.10
C ALA A 248 -0.12 -25.07 -3.69
N ASP A 249 0.49 -24.25 -4.56
CA ASP A 249 1.77 -23.58 -4.30
C ASP A 249 1.63 -22.45 -3.26
N TYR A 250 0.39 -22.01 -2.97
CA TYR A 250 0.09 -20.89 -2.08
C TYR A 250 -0.67 -21.28 -0.81
N GLU A 251 -1.11 -22.54 -0.68
CA GLU A 251 -1.95 -22.99 0.45
C GLU A 251 -1.31 -22.70 1.82
N GLU A 252 -0.04 -23.05 2.01
CA GLU A 252 0.65 -22.79 3.28
C GLU A 252 0.88 -21.29 3.52
N ALA A 253 1.17 -20.52 2.45
CA ALA A 253 1.31 -19.07 2.56
C ALA A 253 -0.02 -18.38 2.92
N LEU A 254 -1.16 -18.88 2.44
CA LEU A 254 -2.48 -18.39 2.82
C LEU A 254 -2.81 -18.67 4.30
N LYS A 255 -2.48 -19.87 4.80
CA LYS A 255 -2.62 -20.19 6.23
C LYS A 255 -1.79 -19.23 7.09
N GLU A 256 -0.55 -18.98 6.69
CA GLU A 256 0.32 -18.00 7.37
C GLU A 256 -0.23 -16.59 7.28
N ALA A 257 -0.74 -16.16 6.10
CA ALA A 257 -1.38 -14.88 5.89
C ALA A 257 -2.57 -14.63 6.85
N LYS A 258 -3.43 -15.64 7.04
CA LYS A 258 -4.54 -15.60 7.99
C LYS A 258 -4.07 -15.39 9.43
N LEU A 259 -3.00 -16.08 9.84
CA LEU A 259 -2.43 -15.90 11.18
C LEU A 259 -1.81 -14.50 11.35
N HIS A 260 -1.10 -13.99 10.34
CA HIS A 260 -0.62 -12.61 10.34
C HIS A 260 -1.78 -11.61 10.43
N ASN A 261 -2.84 -11.85 9.66
CA ASN A 261 -4.05 -11.02 9.70
C ASN A 261 -4.69 -11.03 11.10
N LYS A 262 -4.74 -12.19 11.76
CA LYS A 262 -5.24 -12.31 13.15
C LYS A 262 -4.41 -11.47 14.14
N VAL A 263 -3.08 -11.45 14.00
CA VAL A 263 -2.20 -10.60 14.82
C VAL A 263 -2.50 -9.11 14.54
N THR A 264 -2.64 -8.73 13.26
CA THR A 264 -3.02 -7.37 12.87
C THR A 264 -4.37 -6.96 13.46
N LEU A 265 -5.38 -7.84 13.38
CA LEU A 265 -6.70 -7.60 13.98
C LEU A 265 -6.62 -7.34 15.49
N TYR A 266 -5.81 -8.10 16.24
CA TYR A 266 -5.58 -7.82 17.67
C TYR A 266 -4.93 -6.45 17.90
N GLY A 267 -4.02 -6.01 17.01
CA GLY A 267 -3.40 -4.69 17.08
C GLY A 267 -4.37 -3.54 16.82
N LEU A 268 -5.33 -3.75 15.92
CA LEU A 268 -6.31 -2.74 15.52
C LEU A 268 -7.54 -2.69 16.46
N ALA A 269 -7.85 -3.79 17.14
CA ALA A 269 -9.09 -3.94 17.90
C ALA A 269 -9.01 -3.29 19.30
N ALA A 270 -10.11 -2.65 19.69
CA ALA A 270 -10.34 -2.39 21.12
C ALA A 270 -10.48 -3.73 21.88
N GLN A 271 -10.08 -3.77 23.15
CA GLN A 271 -10.14 -5.00 23.95
C GLN A 271 -11.55 -5.64 23.98
N ALA A 272 -12.60 -4.81 23.89
CA ALA A 272 -13.99 -5.28 23.83
C ALA A 272 -14.29 -6.12 22.58
N ASP A 273 -13.52 -5.94 21.48
CA ASP A 273 -13.68 -6.67 20.22
C ASP A 273 -12.83 -7.95 20.15
N TYR A 274 -12.00 -8.26 21.14
CA TYR A 274 -11.16 -9.46 21.18
C TYR A 274 -11.91 -10.78 21.02
N PRO A 275 -13.13 -10.95 21.54
CA PRO A 275 -13.93 -12.15 21.26
C PRO A 275 -14.19 -12.39 19.75
N TYR A 276 -14.42 -11.31 19.00
CA TYR A 276 -14.57 -11.39 17.55
C TYR A 276 -13.28 -11.78 16.85
N VAL A 277 -12.16 -11.15 17.21
CA VAL A 277 -10.85 -11.45 16.63
C VAL A 277 -10.46 -12.90 16.94
N ARG A 278 -10.73 -13.35 18.17
CA ARG A 278 -10.44 -14.73 18.61
C ARG A 278 -11.18 -15.75 17.76
N ALA A 279 -12.41 -15.48 17.34
CA ALA A 279 -13.22 -16.36 16.51
C ALA A 279 -12.66 -16.55 15.09
N GLN A 280 -11.79 -15.65 14.60
CA GLN A 280 -11.23 -15.74 13.26
C GLN A 280 -10.13 -16.82 13.19
N TYR A 281 -10.08 -17.61 12.10
CA TYR A 281 -9.01 -18.52 11.72
C TYR A 281 -8.60 -19.52 12.84
N ASN A 282 -9.56 -20.06 13.58
CA ASN A 282 -9.29 -20.99 14.70
C ASN A 282 -8.90 -22.40 14.26
N ASP A 283 -9.15 -22.74 13.03
CA ASP A 283 -8.80 -24.01 12.39
C ASP A 283 -7.31 -24.15 12.05
N ILE A 284 -6.55 -23.02 12.11
CA ILE A 284 -5.14 -23.00 11.72
C ILE A 284 -4.25 -23.20 12.95
N PRO A 285 -3.41 -24.27 12.98
CA PRO A 285 -2.53 -24.53 14.10
C PRO A 285 -1.38 -23.51 14.15
N VAL A 286 -1.35 -22.71 15.23
CA VAL A 286 -0.39 -21.61 15.42
C VAL A 286 1.06 -22.09 15.49
N TRP A 287 1.32 -23.20 16.18
CA TRP A 287 2.69 -23.66 16.49
C TRP A 287 3.42 -24.28 15.30
N SER A 288 2.70 -24.82 14.31
CA SER A 288 3.28 -25.33 13.07
C SER A 288 3.56 -24.24 12.02
N SER A 289 3.07 -22.99 12.23
CA SER A 289 3.28 -21.87 11.32
C SER A 289 4.73 -21.36 11.35
N SER A 290 5.11 -20.53 10.38
CA SER A 290 6.41 -19.85 10.33
C SER A 290 6.44 -18.51 11.08
N LEU A 291 5.38 -18.15 11.79
CA LEU A 291 5.33 -16.96 12.64
C LEU A 291 6.49 -16.93 13.66
N ASP A 292 6.97 -15.74 13.96
CA ASP A 292 7.95 -15.58 15.04
C ASP A 292 7.37 -15.97 16.40
N LEU A 293 8.27 -16.29 17.34
CA LEU A 293 7.87 -16.79 18.66
C LEU A 293 6.96 -15.84 19.43
N LYS A 294 7.17 -14.50 19.28
CA LYS A 294 6.35 -13.49 19.96
C LYS A 294 4.91 -13.56 19.50
N LYS A 295 4.67 -13.63 18.18
CA LYS A 295 3.32 -13.76 17.61
C LYS A 295 2.66 -15.09 17.96
N LYS A 296 3.42 -16.19 17.95
CA LYS A 296 2.91 -17.50 18.42
C LYS A 296 2.44 -17.46 19.86
N LEU A 297 3.24 -16.90 20.75
CA LEU A 297 2.88 -16.74 22.18
C LEU A 297 1.65 -15.83 22.32
N LEU A 298 1.59 -14.70 21.61
CA LEU A 298 0.44 -13.80 21.61
C LEU A 298 -0.85 -14.55 21.26
N LEU A 299 -0.86 -15.26 20.13
CA LEU A 299 -2.05 -15.98 19.66
C LEU A 299 -2.44 -17.11 20.60
N THR A 300 -1.46 -17.76 21.26
CA THR A 300 -1.71 -18.77 22.27
C THR A 300 -2.38 -18.18 23.52
N LEU A 301 -1.85 -17.07 24.02
CA LEU A 301 -2.45 -16.35 25.18
C LEU A 301 -3.86 -15.85 24.87
N ALA A 302 -4.07 -15.36 23.63
CA ALA A 302 -5.39 -14.96 23.16
C ALA A 302 -6.37 -16.16 23.11
N GLY A 303 -5.90 -17.33 22.69
CA GLY A 303 -6.68 -18.58 22.74
C GLY A 303 -7.07 -19.00 24.15
N TRP A 304 -6.26 -18.66 25.15
CA TRP A 304 -6.55 -18.90 26.57
C TRP A 304 -7.38 -17.80 27.25
N HIS A 305 -7.94 -16.87 26.46
CA HIS A 305 -8.76 -15.76 26.93
C HIS A 305 -8.04 -14.79 27.91
N LEU A 306 -6.72 -14.67 27.80
CA LEU A 306 -5.92 -13.76 28.61
C LEU A 306 -5.86 -12.34 27.98
N ASP A 307 -7.03 -11.78 27.70
CA ASP A 307 -7.20 -10.56 26.89
C ASP A 307 -6.46 -9.34 27.44
N GLY A 308 -6.39 -9.17 28.76
CA GLY A 308 -5.64 -8.08 29.39
C GLY A 308 -4.14 -8.19 29.14
N LEU A 309 -3.58 -9.42 29.17
CA LEU A 309 -2.17 -9.65 28.88
C LEU A 309 -1.88 -9.48 27.38
N VAL A 310 -2.77 -9.97 26.52
CA VAL A 310 -2.67 -9.79 25.05
C VAL A 310 -2.66 -8.30 24.71
N PHE A 311 -3.57 -7.52 25.26
CA PHE A 311 -3.63 -6.07 25.06
C PHE A 311 -2.33 -5.38 25.51
N HIS A 312 -1.80 -5.73 26.68
CA HIS A 312 -0.54 -5.19 27.19
C HIS A 312 0.65 -5.52 26.27
N ILE A 313 0.76 -6.77 25.80
CA ILE A 313 1.85 -7.21 24.92
C ILE A 313 1.80 -6.47 23.58
N ILE A 314 0.62 -6.33 22.98
CA ILE A 314 0.47 -5.64 21.70
C ILE A 314 0.94 -4.20 21.80
N HIS A 315 0.44 -3.44 22.78
CA HIS A 315 0.66 -2.00 22.88
C HIS A 315 2.06 -1.61 23.40
N HIS A 316 2.82 -2.55 23.96
CA HIS A 316 4.15 -2.25 24.51
C HIS A 316 5.29 -2.95 23.78
N TYR A 317 5.02 -3.98 22.97
CA TYR A 317 6.08 -4.83 22.40
C TYR A 317 5.90 -5.19 20.92
N ILE A 318 4.74 -4.92 20.31
CA ILE A 318 4.45 -5.34 18.93
C ILE A 318 4.08 -4.14 18.04
N ILE A 319 3.43 -3.11 18.57
CA ILE A 319 3.10 -1.84 17.88
C ILE A 319 4.11 -0.77 18.38
#